data_017c19fb65650e4f6c70726f6d02f749
#
_entry.id   017c19fb65650e4f6c70726f6d02f749
#
_cell.length_a   1.000
_cell.length_b   1.000
_cell.length_c   1.000
_cell.angle_alpha   90.00
_cell.angle_beta   90.00
_cell.angle_gamma   90.00
#
_symmetry.space_group_name_H-M   'P 1'
#
loop_
_entity.id
_entity.type
_entity.pdbx_description
1 polymer ?
#
loop_
_entity_poly.entity_id
_entity_poly.type
_entity_poly.pdbx_seq_one_letter_code
_entity_poly.pdbx_strand_id
1 'polypeptide(L)'
;MALSENWGYTRGTYGKVLTESFLNEILGRLPDVRLYEDYIRAHYLGKRVVDCIGLIKSYMWWNDGNIQYDARTDLNADMTFANAEKKGTIRGIPEIEGICVYRTGHIGVYDGKGWVIEAKGTMYGVVRTPMFGDNSNNWTNWLLPEGIDYSTWEQIVRQTVDNPDTWITAIRASVSAAKADGDMGDMEINKYLPDMIMKIHSL
;
A
#
# COMPACT_ATOMS: atom_id res chain seq x y z
N MET A 1 -1.28 -5.56 12.28
CA MET A 1 -2.12 -6.77 12.37
C MET A 1 -1.74 -7.79 11.29
N ALA A 2 -2.10 -7.67 10.02
CA ALA A 2 -1.88 -8.73 9.02
C ALA A 2 -0.42 -9.22 8.92
N LEU A 3 0.56 -8.31 8.95
CA LEU A 3 1.98 -8.65 8.93
C LEU A 3 2.44 -9.31 10.23
N SER A 4 2.09 -8.76 11.40
CA SER A 4 2.52 -9.28 12.71
C SER A 4 1.89 -10.62 13.06
N GLU A 5 0.71 -10.92 12.52
CA GLU A 5 -0.01 -12.18 12.71
C GLU A 5 0.28 -13.21 11.60
N ASN A 6 1.17 -12.90 10.66
CA ASN A 6 1.55 -13.76 9.54
C ASN A 6 0.33 -14.29 8.76
N TRP A 7 -0.54 -13.38 8.30
CA TRP A 7 -1.70 -13.78 7.52
C TRP A 7 -1.27 -14.48 6.23
N GLY A 8 -2.01 -15.53 5.87
CA GLY A 8 -1.75 -16.30 4.67
C GLY A 8 -2.31 -15.64 3.41
N TYR A 9 -1.89 -16.16 2.26
CA TYR A 9 -2.48 -15.80 0.98
C TYR A 9 -3.35 -16.93 0.45
N THR A 10 -4.60 -16.61 0.13
CA THR A 10 -5.47 -17.47 -0.67
C THR A 10 -6.33 -16.59 -1.58
N ARG A 11 -6.30 -16.86 -2.88
CA ARG A 11 -7.06 -16.07 -3.86
C ARG A 11 -8.55 -16.06 -3.53
N GLY A 12 -9.18 -14.88 -3.65
CA GLY A 12 -10.60 -14.68 -3.39
C GLY A 12 -10.97 -14.59 -1.91
N THR A 13 -10.00 -14.27 -1.03
CA THR A 13 -10.22 -14.11 0.41
C THR A 13 -9.88 -12.69 0.89
N TYR A 14 -10.45 -12.31 2.03
CA TYR A 14 -10.42 -10.93 2.52
C TYR A 14 -10.36 -10.83 4.06
N GLY A 15 -9.57 -11.69 4.71
CA GLY A 15 -9.27 -11.59 6.14
C GLY A 15 -10.09 -12.51 7.06
N LYS A 16 -10.90 -13.41 6.52
CA LYS A 16 -11.53 -14.47 7.32
C LYS A 16 -10.51 -15.51 7.76
N VAL A 17 -10.76 -16.14 8.91
CA VAL A 17 -9.99 -17.30 9.35
C VAL A 17 -10.27 -18.47 8.41
N LEU A 18 -9.21 -19.10 7.91
CA LEU A 18 -9.33 -20.23 7.00
C LEU A 18 -9.67 -21.51 7.79
N THR A 19 -10.86 -22.01 7.59
CA THR A 19 -11.31 -23.31 8.07
C THR A 19 -11.32 -24.33 6.93
N GLU A 20 -11.38 -25.62 7.24
CA GLU A 20 -11.55 -26.67 6.22
C GLU A 20 -12.79 -26.45 5.35
N SER A 21 -13.91 -26.09 5.95
CA SER A 21 -15.14 -25.80 5.21
C SER A 21 -14.98 -24.62 4.26
N PHE A 22 -14.34 -23.54 4.73
CA PHE A 22 -14.11 -22.35 3.92
C PHE A 22 -13.10 -22.62 2.80
N LEU A 23 -12.04 -23.41 3.06
CA LEU A 23 -11.11 -23.82 1.99
C LEU A 23 -11.84 -24.65 0.92
N ASN A 24 -12.66 -25.61 1.30
CA ASN A 24 -13.42 -26.42 0.35
C ASN A 24 -14.39 -25.59 -0.50
N GLU A 25 -15.01 -24.55 0.07
CA GLU A 25 -15.82 -23.56 -0.67
C GLU A 25 -14.96 -22.83 -1.71
N ILE A 26 -13.78 -22.36 -1.31
CA ILE A 26 -12.85 -21.66 -2.22
C ILE A 26 -12.41 -22.58 -3.36
N LEU A 27 -12.02 -23.81 -3.06
CA LEU A 27 -11.60 -24.81 -4.05
C LEU A 27 -12.72 -25.16 -5.05
N GLY A 28 -13.96 -25.14 -4.61
CA GLY A 28 -15.13 -25.32 -5.49
C GLY A 28 -15.36 -24.14 -6.45
N ARG A 29 -15.11 -22.93 -5.97
CA ARG A 29 -15.35 -21.68 -6.71
C ARG A 29 -14.17 -21.25 -7.58
N LEU A 30 -12.93 -21.51 -7.15
CA LEU A 30 -11.67 -21.10 -7.76
C LEU A 30 -10.76 -22.31 -7.99
N PRO A 31 -10.93 -23.04 -9.10
CA PRO A 31 -10.18 -24.30 -9.34
C PRO A 31 -8.65 -24.13 -9.40
N ASP A 32 -8.15 -22.96 -9.77
CA ASP A 32 -6.72 -22.65 -9.80
C ASP A 32 -6.06 -22.64 -8.42
N VAL A 33 -6.81 -22.42 -7.35
CA VAL A 33 -6.32 -22.52 -5.97
C VAL A 33 -5.92 -23.95 -5.61
N ARG A 34 -6.47 -24.96 -6.29
CA ARG A 34 -6.13 -26.39 -6.10
C ARG A 34 -4.65 -26.69 -6.32
N LEU A 35 -3.98 -25.93 -7.17
CA LEU A 35 -2.53 -26.10 -7.41
C LEU A 35 -1.70 -25.91 -6.13
N TYR A 36 -2.25 -25.21 -5.14
CA TYR A 36 -1.60 -24.88 -3.89
C TYR A 36 -2.32 -25.47 -2.65
N GLU A 37 -3.28 -26.38 -2.85
CA GLU A 37 -4.13 -26.89 -1.77
C GLU A 37 -3.31 -27.47 -0.62
N ASP A 38 -2.36 -28.34 -0.89
CA ASP A 38 -1.52 -28.97 0.14
C ASP A 38 -0.72 -27.91 0.94
N TYR A 39 -0.16 -26.93 0.24
CA TYR A 39 0.56 -25.85 0.89
C TYR A 39 -0.36 -25.00 1.78
N ILE A 40 -1.54 -24.65 1.28
CA ILE A 40 -2.53 -23.84 2.01
C ILE A 40 -2.98 -24.59 3.26
N ARG A 41 -3.28 -25.90 3.15
CA ARG A 41 -3.66 -26.74 4.29
C ARG A 41 -2.56 -26.81 5.35
N ALA A 42 -1.32 -27.01 4.93
CA ALA A 42 -0.20 -27.14 5.84
C ALA A 42 0.17 -25.84 6.57
N HIS A 43 -0.05 -24.66 5.95
CA HIS A 43 0.50 -23.40 6.44
C HIS A 43 -0.54 -22.38 6.89
N TYR A 44 -1.78 -22.45 6.36
CA TYR A 44 -2.76 -21.37 6.54
C TYR A 44 -4.06 -21.78 7.26
N LEU A 45 -4.33 -23.08 7.47
CA LEU A 45 -5.48 -23.47 8.30
C LEU A 45 -5.38 -22.87 9.70
N GLY A 46 -6.48 -22.31 10.16
CA GLY A 46 -6.57 -21.59 11.43
C GLY A 46 -6.04 -20.16 11.41
N LYS A 47 -5.40 -19.71 10.32
CA LYS A 47 -4.93 -18.34 10.15
C LYS A 47 -5.94 -17.51 9.34
N ARG A 48 -5.86 -16.20 9.45
CA ARG A 48 -6.54 -15.31 8.52
C ARG A 48 -5.84 -15.35 7.16
N VAL A 49 -6.64 -15.29 6.09
CA VAL A 49 -6.15 -15.33 4.72
C VAL A 49 -6.74 -14.18 3.91
N VAL A 50 -5.91 -13.64 3.01
CA VAL A 50 -6.26 -12.55 2.09
C VAL A 50 -5.64 -12.82 0.71
N ASP A 51 -6.22 -12.26 -0.35
CA ASP A 51 -5.48 -12.00 -1.58
C ASP A 51 -5.00 -10.52 -1.61
N CYS A 52 -4.41 -10.09 -2.72
CA CYS A 52 -3.82 -8.75 -2.80
C CYS A 52 -4.83 -7.64 -2.49
N ILE A 53 -6.01 -7.65 -3.11
CA ILE A 53 -7.06 -6.67 -2.83
C ILE A 53 -7.82 -7.00 -1.54
N GLY A 54 -7.88 -8.27 -1.17
CA GLY A 54 -8.48 -8.73 0.08
C GLY A 54 -7.78 -8.18 1.32
N LEU A 55 -6.48 -7.86 1.24
CA LEU A 55 -5.75 -7.18 2.30
C LEU A 55 -6.35 -5.79 2.57
N ILE A 56 -6.68 -5.03 1.53
CA ILE A 56 -7.30 -3.70 1.63
C ILE A 56 -8.77 -3.83 2.07
N LYS A 57 -9.51 -4.75 1.48
CA LYS A 57 -10.89 -5.06 1.88
C LYS A 57 -10.98 -5.48 3.34
N SER A 58 -10.01 -6.24 3.84
CA SER A 58 -9.98 -6.64 5.25
C SER A 58 -9.92 -5.43 6.19
N TYR A 59 -9.24 -4.35 5.81
CA TYR A 59 -9.25 -3.09 6.54
C TYR A 59 -10.61 -2.38 6.44
N MET A 60 -11.13 -2.22 5.23
CA MET A 60 -12.39 -1.52 4.97
C MET A 60 -13.60 -2.21 5.62
N TRP A 61 -13.59 -3.53 5.67
CA TRP A 61 -14.69 -4.35 6.19
C TRP A 61 -14.48 -4.83 7.63
N TRP A 62 -13.42 -4.33 8.28
CA TRP A 62 -13.13 -4.70 9.67
C TRP A 62 -14.12 -4.06 10.63
N ASN A 63 -14.75 -4.87 11.44
CA ASN A 63 -15.63 -4.43 12.51
C ASN A 63 -15.45 -5.31 13.74
N ASP A 64 -14.77 -4.78 14.74
CA ASP A 64 -14.56 -5.41 16.04
C ASP A 64 -14.15 -6.91 15.97
N GLY A 65 -13.07 -7.18 15.21
CA GLY A 65 -12.52 -8.53 15.06
C GLY A 65 -13.16 -9.37 13.95
N ASN A 66 -14.24 -8.90 13.34
CA ASN A 66 -14.98 -9.59 12.29
C ASN A 66 -14.90 -8.85 10.96
N ILE A 67 -15.04 -9.59 9.87
CA ILE A 67 -15.15 -9.03 8.52
C ILE A 67 -16.62 -8.92 8.13
N GLN A 68 -17.08 -7.70 7.92
CA GLN A 68 -18.40 -7.39 7.40
C GLN A 68 -18.32 -7.14 5.90
N TYR A 69 -18.68 -8.14 5.10
CA TYR A 69 -18.67 -8.06 3.65
C TYR A 69 -19.60 -6.94 3.14
N ASP A 70 -19.07 -6.10 2.26
CA ASP A 70 -19.83 -5.06 1.54
C ASP A 70 -19.66 -5.22 0.02
N ALA A 71 -20.73 -5.66 -0.64
CA ALA A 71 -20.75 -5.88 -2.08
C ALA A 71 -20.50 -4.59 -2.90
N ARG A 72 -20.76 -3.41 -2.34
CA ARG A 72 -20.56 -2.12 -3.05
C ARG A 72 -19.08 -1.81 -3.25
N THR A 73 -18.23 -2.30 -2.36
CA THR A 73 -16.78 -2.09 -2.38
C THR A 73 -16.01 -3.36 -2.74
N ASP A 74 -16.71 -4.42 -3.23
CA ASP A 74 -16.08 -5.68 -3.64
C ASP A 74 -15.52 -5.61 -5.06
N LEU A 75 -14.51 -4.77 -5.25
CA LEU A 75 -13.80 -4.56 -6.50
C LEU A 75 -12.52 -5.42 -6.55
N ASN A 76 -12.04 -5.76 -7.75
CA ASN A 76 -10.68 -6.31 -7.91
C ASN A 76 -9.63 -5.18 -7.93
N ALA A 77 -8.33 -5.52 -7.96
CA ALA A 77 -7.24 -4.55 -7.92
C ALA A 77 -7.32 -3.54 -9.08
N ASP A 78 -7.60 -4.02 -10.31
CA ASP A 78 -7.66 -3.17 -11.50
C ASP A 78 -8.89 -2.24 -11.48
N MET A 79 -10.03 -2.74 -11.01
CA MET A 79 -11.24 -1.92 -10.83
C MET A 79 -11.06 -0.88 -9.72
N THR A 80 -10.40 -1.25 -8.61
CA THR A 80 -10.07 -0.31 -7.53
C THR A 80 -9.19 0.82 -8.04
N PHE A 81 -8.17 0.50 -8.85
CA PHE A 81 -7.34 1.52 -9.49
C PHE A 81 -8.12 2.36 -10.50
N ALA A 82 -8.96 1.75 -11.34
CA ALA A 82 -9.74 2.47 -12.34
C ALA A 82 -10.68 3.50 -11.69
N ASN A 83 -11.35 3.12 -10.60
CA ASN A 83 -12.35 3.93 -9.91
C ASN A 83 -11.75 4.98 -8.96
N ALA A 84 -10.48 4.85 -8.55
CA ALA A 84 -9.86 5.82 -7.66
C ALA A 84 -9.83 7.22 -8.28
N GLU A 85 -10.38 8.22 -7.59
CA GLU A 85 -10.36 9.62 -8.00
C GLU A 85 -8.96 10.21 -7.92
N LYS A 86 -8.22 9.88 -6.84
CA LYS A 86 -6.86 10.34 -6.62
C LYS A 86 -5.87 9.21 -6.87
N LYS A 87 -5.05 9.39 -7.88
CA LYS A 87 -4.02 8.44 -8.30
C LYS A 87 -2.94 9.14 -9.12
N GLY A 88 -1.78 8.52 -9.20
CA GLY A 88 -0.66 9.04 -9.97
C GLY A 88 0.39 7.98 -10.26
N THR A 89 1.47 8.38 -10.92
CA THR A 89 2.61 7.50 -11.17
C THR A 89 3.36 7.23 -9.87
N ILE A 90 3.96 6.05 -9.75
CA ILE A 90 4.66 5.65 -8.53
C ILE A 90 5.79 6.59 -8.12
N ARG A 91 6.42 7.28 -9.07
CA ARG A 91 7.49 8.25 -8.80
C ARG A 91 7.01 9.50 -8.08
N GLY A 92 5.73 9.80 -8.17
CA GLY A 92 5.10 10.94 -7.48
C GLY A 92 4.26 10.51 -6.29
N ILE A 93 4.52 9.34 -5.70
CA ILE A 93 3.78 8.89 -4.52
C ILE A 93 4.04 9.84 -3.35
N PRO A 94 3.00 10.35 -2.68
CA PRO A 94 3.17 11.08 -1.44
C PRO A 94 3.74 10.15 -0.35
N GLU A 95 4.60 10.66 0.52
CA GLU A 95 5.15 9.89 1.66
C GLU A 95 4.14 9.75 2.81
N ILE A 96 3.06 9.04 2.53
CA ILE A 96 1.91 8.85 3.40
C ILE A 96 1.70 7.38 3.65
N GLU A 97 1.70 6.98 4.91
CA GLU A 97 1.30 5.65 5.32
C GLU A 97 -0.16 5.37 4.94
N GLY A 98 -0.42 4.19 4.38
CA GLY A 98 -1.77 3.76 4.01
C GLY A 98 -2.17 4.04 2.57
N ILE A 99 -1.39 4.81 1.80
CA ILE A 99 -1.61 4.94 0.35
C ILE A 99 -1.44 3.57 -0.31
N CYS A 100 -2.32 3.24 -1.24
CA CYS A 100 -2.17 2.01 -2.00
C CYS A 100 -1.21 2.20 -3.19
N VAL A 101 -0.42 1.17 -3.47
CA VAL A 101 0.43 1.05 -4.64
C VAL A 101 -0.11 -0.04 -5.56
N TYR A 102 -0.01 0.19 -6.87
CA TYR A 102 -0.65 -0.65 -7.87
C TYR A 102 0.30 -0.95 -9.03
N ARG A 103 0.15 -2.13 -9.55
CA ARG A 103 0.50 -2.56 -10.90
C ARG A 103 -0.60 -3.45 -11.44
N THR A 104 -0.69 -3.65 -12.74
CA THR A 104 -1.73 -4.49 -13.37
C THR A 104 -1.89 -5.82 -12.64
N GLY A 105 -3.11 -6.08 -12.17
CA GLY A 105 -3.50 -7.29 -11.46
C GLY A 105 -3.00 -7.41 -10.01
N HIS A 106 -2.36 -6.38 -9.45
CA HIS A 106 -1.82 -6.46 -8.09
C HIS A 106 -1.85 -5.10 -7.36
N ILE A 107 -2.04 -5.14 -6.04
CA ILE A 107 -2.12 -3.96 -5.19
C ILE A 107 -1.50 -4.26 -3.83
N GLY A 108 -0.90 -3.24 -3.21
CA GLY A 108 -0.32 -3.29 -1.87
C GLY A 108 -0.54 -1.97 -1.13
N VAL A 109 -0.05 -1.87 0.10
CA VAL A 109 -0.18 -0.69 0.96
C VAL A 109 1.21 -0.14 1.28
N TYR A 110 1.45 1.11 0.95
CA TYR A 110 2.69 1.82 1.25
C TYR A 110 2.78 2.16 2.74
N ASP A 111 3.93 1.94 3.36
CA ASP A 111 4.14 2.21 4.79
C ASP A 111 4.65 3.62 5.10
N GLY A 112 4.68 4.50 4.10
CA GLY A 112 5.18 5.87 4.25
C GLY A 112 6.72 5.99 4.33
N LYS A 113 7.47 4.87 4.22
CA LYS A 113 8.92 4.81 4.49
C LYS A 113 9.69 3.99 3.45
N GLY A 114 9.18 3.91 2.23
CA GLY A 114 9.86 3.21 1.14
C GLY A 114 9.58 1.71 1.06
N TRP A 115 8.63 1.18 1.82
CA TRP A 115 8.24 -0.22 1.80
C TRP A 115 6.76 -0.40 1.54
N VAL A 116 6.40 -1.59 1.10
CA VAL A 116 5.02 -1.98 0.80
C VAL A 116 4.65 -3.22 1.59
N ILE A 117 3.50 -3.19 2.25
CA ILE A 117 2.86 -4.36 2.84
C ILE A 117 1.91 -4.92 1.79
N GLU A 118 2.10 -6.16 1.41
CA GLU A 118 1.34 -6.81 0.34
C GLU A 118 1.04 -8.27 0.63
N ALA A 119 -0.10 -8.74 0.16
CA ALA A 119 -0.36 -10.17 0.06
C ALA A 119 0.22 -10.66 -1.27
N LYS A 120 1.48 -11.14 -1.22
CA LYS A 120 2.34 -11.33 -2.40
C LYS A 120 2.00 -12.56 -3.22
N GLY A 121 1.44 -13.58 -2.59
CA GLY A 121 1.09 -14.85 -3.24
C GLY A 121 1.10 -16.01 -2.25
N THR A 122 0.59 -17.18 -2.69
CA THR A 122 0.36 -18.33 -1.79
C THR A 122 1.61 -18.79 -1.05
N MET A 123 2.78 -18.75 -1.68
CA MET A 123 4.03 -19.18 -1.04
C MET A 123 4.63 -18.16 -0.08
N TYR A 124 4.09 -16.95 -0.03
CA TYR A 124 4.65 -15.83 0.74
C TYR A 124 3.71 -15.33 1.84
N GLY A 125 2.39 -15.39 1.62
CA GLY A 125 1.42 -14.74 2.51
C GLY A 125 1.50 -13.21 2.46
N VAL A 126 1.23 -12.57 3.60
CA VAL A 126 1.39 -11.11 3.77
C VAL A 126 2.83 -10.81 4.18
N VAL A 127 3.50 -10.02 3.37
CA VAL A 127 4.92 -9.66 3.54
C VAL A 127 5.15 -8.17 3.40
N ARG A 128 6.31 -7.71 3.84
CA ARG A 128 6.83 -6.36 3.63
C ARG A 128 7.96 -6.43 2.60
N THR A 129 7.82 -5.71 1.50
CA THR A 129 8.78 -5.69 0.40
C THR A 129 9.24 -4.26 0.12
N PRO A 130 10.44 -4.04 -0.44
CA PRO A 130 10.87 -2.70 -0.83
C PRO A 130 9.97 -2.17 -1.95
N MET A 131 9.70 -0.87 -1.94
CA MET A 131 8.90 -0.23 -2.99
C MET A 131 9.64 -0.18 -4.32
N PHE A 132 10.96 -0.01 -4.30
CA PHE A 132 11.82 0.05 -5.48
C PHE A 132 13.00 -0.93 -5.38
N GLY A 133 13.65 -1.18 -6.50
CA GLY A 133 14.86 -2.02 -6.58
C GLY A 133 14.55 -3.51 -6.53
N ASP A 134 15.56 -4.29 -6.15
CA ASP A 134 15.49 -5.75 -6.09
C ASP A 134 14.42 -6.22 -5.08
N ASN A 135 13.70 -7.26 -5.44
CA ASN A 135 12.57 -7.82 -4.69
C ASN A 135 11.32 -6.94 -4.60
N SER A 136 11.30 -5.75 -5.23
CA SER A 136 10.09 -4.97 -5.45
C SER A 136 9.14 -5.69 -6.42
N ASN A 137 7.85 -5.41 -6.31
CA ASN A 137 6.84 -5.88 -7.28
C ASN A 137 6.70 -4.98 -8.52
N ASN A 138 7.67 -4.09 -8.78
CA ASN A 138 7.66 -3.17 -9.93
C ASN A 138 6.36 -2.34 -10.00
N TRP A 139 6.04 -1.69 -8.90
CA TRP A 139 4.89 -0.82 -8.79
C TRP A 139 4.92 0.29 -9.84
N THR A 140 3.78 0.59 -10.45
CA THR A 140 3.68 1.58 -11.53
C THR A 140 2.94 2.84 -11.10
N ASN A 141 1.99 2.71 -10.20
CA ASN A 141 1.09 3.77 -9.78
C ASN A 141 0.84 3.73 -8.27
N TRP A 142 0.33 4.84 -7.76
CA TRP A 142 -0.29 4.94 -6.45
C TRP A 142 -1.76 5.37 -6.59
N LEU A 143 -2.58 5.11 -5.58
CA LEU A 143 -3.99 5.51 -5.54
C LEU A 143 -4.48 5.64 -4.09
N LEU A 144 -5.55 6.42 -3.93
CA LEU A 144 -6.38 6.43 -2.74
C LEU A 144 -7.66 5.65 -3.06
N PRO A 145 -7.85 4.44 -2.52
CA PRO A 145 -9.05 3.64 -2.75
C PRO A 145 -10.30 4.36 -2.23
N GLU A 146 -11.38 4.28 -2.97
CA GLU A 146 -12.69 4.69 -2.51
C GLU A 146 -13.10 3.89 -1.26
N GLY A 147 -13.72 4.55 -0.29
CA GLY A 147 -14.16 3.93 0.96
C GLY A 147 -13.13 3.92 2.09
N ILE A 148 -11.93 4.47 1.86
CA ILE A 148 -10.95 4.77 2.92
C ILE A 148 -10.90 6.29 3.14
N ASP A 149 -11.08 6.71 4.39
CA ASP A 149 -11.05 8.12 4.74
C ASP A 149 -9.61 8.62 4.88
N TYR A 150 -9.20 9.51 3.99
CA TYR A 150 -7.92 10.21 4.00
C TYR A 150 -8.06 11.69 4.41
N SER A 151 -9.21 12.12 4.92
CA SER A 151 -9.50 13.53 5.21
C SER A 151 -8.54 14.18 6.22
N THR A 152 -8.16 13.44 7.26
CA THR A 152 -7.13 13.89 8.22
C THR A 152 -5.81 14.20 7.54
N TRP A 153 -5.50 13.44 6.53
CA TRP A 153 -4.30 13.58 5.73
C TRP A 153 -4.35 14.80 4.81
N GLU A 154 -5.47 15.00 4.14
CA GLU A 154 -5.71 16.20 3.33
C GLU A 154 -5.62 17.48 4.16
N GLN A 155 -6.10 17.45 5.41
CA GLN A 155 -5.97 18.56 6.34
C GLN A 155 -4.50 18.81 6.72
N ILE A 156 -3.72 17.77 6.99
CA ILE A 156 -2.29 17.88 7.28
C ILE A 156 -1.55 18.44 6.08
N VAL A 157 -1.80 17.92 4.87
CA VAL A 157 -1.18 18.43 3.63
C VAL A 157 -1.57 19.88 3.40
N ARG A 158 -2.84 20.25 3.51
CA ARG A 158 -3.29 21.65 3.36
C ARG A 158 -2.65 22.57 4.39
N GLN A 159 -2.65 22.20 5.67
CA GLN A 159 -2.00 22.99 6.72
C GLN A 159 -0.50 23.18 6.48
N THR A 160 0.13 22.19 5.86
CA THR A 160 1.56 22.23 5.55
C THR A 160 1.81 23.08 4.30
N VAL A 161 0.96 22.99 3.25
CA VAL A 161 1.05 23.80 2.02
C VAL A 161 0.66 25.26 2.27
N ASP A 162 -0.31 25.53 3.16
CA ASP A 162 -0.73 26.88 3.52
C ASP A 162 0.31 27.64 4.37
N ASN A 163 1.40 26.99 4.78
CA ASN A 163 2.53 27.66 5.44
C ASN A 163 3.85 27.36 4.71
N PRO A 164 4.11 28.05 3.58
CA PRO A 164 5.30 27.86 2.76
C PRO A 164 6.62 28.05 3.53
N ASP A 165 6.66 28.90 4.53
CA ASP A 165 7.85 29.17 5.33
C ASP A 165 8.29 27.96 6.16
N THR A 166 7.34 27.14 6.60
CA THR A 166 7.62 25.90 7.33
C THR A 166 8.30 24.87 6.42
N TRP A 167 7.84 24.76 5.17
CA TRP A 167 8.44 23.88 4.16
C TRP A 167 9.83 24.33 3.76
N ILE A 168 9.99 25.62 3.47
CA ILE A 168 11.28 26.21 3.11
C ILE A 168 12.29 26.00 4.23
N THR A 169 11.84 26.15 5.49
CA THR A 169 12.68 25.91 6.67
C THR A 169 13.06 24.45 6.81
N ALA A 170 12.12 23.53 6.62
CA ALA A 170 12.38 22.08 6.68
C ALA A 170 13.31 21.62 5.56
N ILE A 171 13.09 22.08 4.33
CA ILE A 171 13.96 21.78 3.18
C ILE A 171 15.38 22.33 3.43
N ARG A 172 15.52 23.55 3.91
CA ARG A 172 16.83 24.15 4.22
C ARG A 172 17.55 23.36 5.32
N ALA A 173 16.83 22.92 6.36
CA ALA A 173 17.40 22.10 7.44
C ALA A 173 17.87 20.74 6.91
N SER A 174 17.07 20.07 6.08
CA SER A 174 17.42 18.79 5.46
C SER A 174 18.60 18.89 4.54
N VAL A 175 18.66 19.96 3.73
CA VAL A 175 19.79 20.26 2.84
C VAL A 175 21.07 20.53 3.65
N SER A 176 20.96 21.28 4.76
CA SER A 176 22.09 21.56 5.64
C SER A 176 22.62 20.30 6.35
N ALA A 177 21.74 19.39 6.74
CA ALA A 177 22.12 18.10 7.32
C ALA A 177 22.83 17.21 6.29
N ALA A 178 22.27 17.06 5.08
CA ALA A 178 22.88 16.30 3.99
C ALA A 178 24.26 16.85 3.57
N LYS A 179 24.46 18.17 3.66
CA LYS A 179 25.77 18.82 3.49
C LYS A 179 26.78 18.43 4.57
N ALA A 180 26.33 18.41 5.81
CA ALA A 180 27.19 18.07 6.97
C ALA A 180 27.66 16.62 6.91
N ASP A 181 26.81 15.72 6.38
CA ASP A 181 27.09 14.29 6.22
C ASP A 181 27.88 13.96 4.94
N GLY A 182 28.09 14.93 4.05
CA GLY A 182 28.81 14.75 2.79
C GLY A 182 28.02 14.07 1.67
N ASP A 183 26.72 13.86 1.87
CA ASP A 183 25.83 13.15 0.93
C ASP A 183 25.44 13.98 -0.30
N MET A 184 25.56 15.32 -0.22
CA MET A 184 25.26 16.22 -1.33
C MET A 184 26.31 17.32 -1.49
N GLY A 185 26.79 17.51 -2.71
CA GLY A 185 27.70 18.60 -3.07
C GLY A 185 26.99 19.94 -3.26
N ASP A 186 27.69 21.06 -3.02
CA ASP A 186 27.17 22.43 -3.19
C ASP A 186 26.55 22.68 -4.58
N MET A 187 27.06 22.02 -5.61
CA MET A 187 26.60 22.17 -6.98
C MET A 187 25.22 21.54 -7.22
N GLU A 188 24.92 20.41 -6.59
CA GLU A 188 23.62 19.75 -6.70
C GLU A 188 22.53 20.52 -5.96
N ILE A 189 22.84 21.01 -4.76
CA ILE A 189 21.92 21.81 -3.97
C ILE A 189 21.53 23.09 -4.70
N ASN A 190 22.49 23.83 -5.23
CA ASN A 190 22.23 25.07 -5.95
C ASN A 190 21.49 24.87 -7.27
N LYS A 191 21.54 23.67 -7.86
CA LYS A 191 20.83 23.31 -9.08
C LYS A 191 19.36 22.97 -8.85
N TYR A 192 19.03 22.24 -7.79
CA TYR A 192 17.70 21.66 -7.61
C TYR A 192 16.82 22.39 -6.58
N LEU A 193 17.42 23.03 -5.59
CA LEU A 193 16.68 23.73 -4.54
C LEU A 193 15.79 24.86 -5.06
N PRO A 194 16.22 25.72 -6.02
CA PRO A 194 15.36 26.77 -6.58
C PRO A 194 14.13 26.21 -7.28
N ASP A 195 14.28 25.12 -8.05
CA ASP A 195 13.17 24.48 -8.77
C ASP A 195 12.18 23.82 -7.84
N MET A 196 12.65 23.23 -6.75
CA MET A 196 11.78 22.66 -5.70
C MET A 196 10.99 23.75 -4.99
N ILE A 197 11.62 24.87 -4.64
CA ILE A 197 10.96 26.00 -3.99
C ILE A 197 9.93 26.63 -4.94
N MET A 198 10.24 26.81 -6.21
CA MET A 198 9.30 27.33 -7.21
C MET A 198 8.09 26.42 -7.41
N LYS A 199 8.28 25.09 -7.43
CA LYS A 199 7.17 24.14 -7.53
C LYS A 199 6.25 24.18 -6.32
N ILE A 200 6.77 24.39 -5.12
CA ILE A 200 5.98 24.54 -3.90
C ILE A 200 5.13 25.83 -3.93
N HIS A 201 5.67 26.93 -4.47
CA HIS A 201 4.93 28.18 -4.60
C HIS A 201 3.89 28.19 -5.74
N SER A 202 3.89 27.17 -6.61
CA SER A 202 2.94 27.04 -7.73
C SER A 202 1.79 26.06 -7.45
N LEU A 203 1.77 25.43 -6.25
CA LEU A 203 0.70 24.57 -5.76
C LEU A 203 -0.31 25.36 -4.92
#